data_ca47c63239e6afeaeb40a8a5dddc36d5
#
_entry.id   ca47c63239e6afeaeb40a8a5dddc36d5
#
_cell.length_a   1.000
_cell.length_b   1.000
_cell.length_c   1.000
_cell.angle_alpha   90.00
_cell.angle_beta   90.00
_cell.angle_gamma   90.00
#
_symmetry.space_group_name_H-M   'P 1'
#
loop_
_entity.id
_entity.type
_entity.pdbx_description
1 polymer ?
#
loop_
_entity_poly.entity_id
_entity_poly.type
_entity_poly.pdbx_seq_one_letter_code
_entity_poly.pdbx_strand_id
1 'polypeptide(L)'
;MTLADQSAGVVTDGARLLLRHPPYLYYMVSRSFSRFASQIAAVAVGWQIYDLTGSAFQLGMVGLAQFVPMLALVFVAGHIADRYDRRRVVQICQMLQGLTAILLAWGTYAGWITVPQIFVALVVIGAATAFEAPAGSALLPGVVPEGHLQKATALSTGVFQVAMICGPALGGVAYALSPSTPYVLMAAFWLIGGLLNSAIKLAREVAVKDPPSLRTLFAGVGFVRSNPAILGTISLDLFAVLLGGATALLPIYARDILQTGPWGLGLMRAAPAVGALLTTIVLTRYSINRRVGMRMFQAVIIFGLATAVFAVSQWLWLSVAALAVLGAADTVSVVIRFSLVQLATPDDMRGRVGAVNYLFINTSNQLGQFESGVTAALFGTVPAALIGGLGTVAIALLWMRLFPTLRNVERLE
;
A
#
# COMPACT_ATOMS: atom_id res chain seq x y z
N MET A 1 18.84 18.95 -33.91
CA MET A 1 18.46 18.81 -32.51
C MET A 1 16.95 18.64 -32.51
N THR A 2 16.46 17.41 -32.33
CA THR A 2 15.03 17.07 -32.48
C THR A 2 14.25 17.50 -31.22
N LEU A 3 12.94 17.76 -31.34
CA LEU A 3 12.06 18.08 -30.20
C LEU A 3 12.16 17.04 -29.07
N ALA A 4 12.53 15.82 -29.39
CA ALA A 4 12.81 14.76 -28.42
C ALA A 4 14.08 15.01 -27.57
N ASP A 5 15.14 15.58 -28.17
CA ASP A 5 16.37 15.93 -27.44
C ASP A 5 16.16 17.12 -26.49
N GLN A 6 15.33 18.10 -26.90
CA GLN A 6 14.99 19.22 -26.04
C GLN A 6 14.12 18.79 -24.86
N SER A 7 13.16 17.87 -25.07
CA SER A 7 12.34 17.35 -23.99
C SER A 7 13.13 16.50 -22.99
N ALA A 8 14.08 15.69 -23.45
CA ALA A 8 14.97 14.91 -22.59
C ALA A 8 15.90 15.80 -21.75
N GLY A 9 16.44 16.89 -22.34
CA GLY A 9 17.27 17.86 -21.62
C GLY A 9 16.52 18.60 -20.52
N VAL A 10 15.29 19.04 -20.78
CA VAL A 10 14.42 19.72 -19.79
C VAL A 10 13.97 18.78 -18.68
N VAL A 11 13.78 17.49 -18.99
CA VAL A 11 13.41 16.48 -17.97
C VAL A 11 14.57 16.20 -17.01
N THR A 12 15.80 16.09 -17.51
CA THR A 12 16.99 15.83 -16.68
C THR A 12 17.37 17.04 -15.81
N ASP A 13 17.23 18.27 -16.31
CA ASP A 13 17.54 19.48 -15.54
C ASP A 13 16.56 19.70 -14.37
N GLY A 14 15.28 19.47 -14.57
CA GLY A 14 14.30 19.61 -13.49
C GLY A 14 14.44 18.57 -12.38
N ALA A 15 14.84 17.34 -12.69
CA ALA A 15 15.11 16.31 -11.68
C ALA A 15 16.38 16.64 -10.88
N ARG A 16 17.44 17.11 -11.54
CA ARG A 16 18.68 17.56 -10.89
C ARG A 16 18.44 18.76 -9.97
N LEU A 17 17.59 19.69 -10.36
CA LEU A 17 17.23 20.85 -9.55
C LEU A 17 16.51 20.40 -8.26
N LEU A 18 15.55 19.49 -8.36
CA LEU A 18 14.83 18.94 -7.21
C LEU A 18 15.79 18.21 -6.25
N LEU A 19 16.70 17.36 -6.76
CA LEU A 19 17.66 16.63 -5.95
C LEU A 19 18.73 17.52 -5.32
N ARG A 20 18.91 18.77 -5.81
CA ARG A 20 19.79 19.78 -5.21
C ARG A 20 19.06 20.73 -4.28
N HIS A 21 17.73 20.64 -4.16
CA HIS A 21 16.93 21.48 -3.29
C HIS A 21 16.81 20.83 -1.89
N PRO A 22 17.50 21.32 -0.86
CA PRO A 22 17.63 20.64 0.43
C PRO A 22 16.28 20.33 1.09
N PRO A 23 15.26 21.23 1.14
CA PRO A 23 13.97 20.92 1.76
C PRO A 23 13.28 19.74 1.09
N TYR A 24 13.31 19.65 -0.24
CA TYR A 24 12.73 18.52 -0.98
C TYR A 24 13.53 17.23 -0.75
N LEU A 25 14.86 17.32 -0.73
CA LEU A 25 15.71 16.15 -0.50
C LEU A 25 15.46 15.55 0.89
N TYR A 26 15.42 16.39 1.95
CA TYR A 26 15.10 15.94 3.31
C TYR A 26 13.73 15.29 3.39
N TYR A 27 12.72 15.91 2.78
CA TYR A 27 11.38 15.33 2.67
C TYR A 27 11.39 13.96 1.97
N MET A 28 12.04 13.88 0.81
CA MET A 28 12.08 12.66 0.01
C MET A 28 12.78 11.52 0.76
N VAL A 29 13.95 11.78 1.38
CA VAL A 29 14.68 10.77 2.16
C VAL A 29 13.88 10.33 3.37
N SER A 30 13.28 11.27 4.12
CA SER A 30 12.43 10.94 5.26
C SER A 30 11.25 10.07 4.88
N ARG A 31 10.54 10.41 3.80
CA ARG A 31 9.41 9.61 3.28
C ARG A 31 9.86 8.22 2.80
N SER A 32 11.02 8.16 2.16
CA SER A 32 11.61 6.88 1.72
C SER A 32 11.88 5.98 2.92
N PHE A 33 12.54 6.51 3.92
CA PHE A 33 12.89 5.75 5.13
C PHE A 33 11.65 5.26 5.87
N SER A 34 10.62 6.10 6.03
CA SER A 34 9.36 5.67 6.64
C SER A 34 8.69 4.55 5.83
N ARG A 35 8.73 4.60 4.49
CA ARG A 35 8.19 3.54 3.64
C ARG A 35 8.99 2.24 3.75
N PHE A 36 10.32 2.31 3.72
CA PHE A 36 11.16 1.14 3.95
C PHE A 36 10.90 0.52 5.31
N ALA A 37 10.87 1.31 6.39
CA ALA A 37 10.56 0.84 7.74
C ALA A 37 9.21 0.12 7.80
N SER A 38 8.16 0.69 7.18
CA SER A 38 6.83 0.07 7.15
C SER A 38 6.82 -1.27 6.40
N GLN A 39 7.58 -1.41 5.31
CA GLN A 39 7.68 -2.65 4.55
C GLN A 39 8.50 -3.72 5.28
N ILE A 40 9.58 -3.32 5.96
CA ILE A 40 10.35 -4.19 6.84
C ILE A 40 9.47 -4.69 7.98
N ALA A 41 8.67 -3.79 8.61
CA ALA A 41 7.74 -4.14 9.68
C ALA A 41 6.75 -5.21 9.26
N ALA A 42 6.20 -5.10 8.04
CA ALA A 42 5.24 -6.05 7.52
C ALA A 42 5.80 -7.48 7.41
N VAL A 43 7.10 -7.63 7.11
CA VAL A 43 7.77 -8.93 7.08
C VAL A 43 8.13 -9.39 8.50
N ALA A 44 8.81 -8.54 9.26
CA ALA A 44 9.33 -8.89 10.58
C ALA A 44 8.23 -9.27 11.57
N VAL A 45 7.18 -8.44 11.66
CA VAL A 45 6.06 -8.69 12.57
C VAL A 45 5.27 -9.91 12.13
N GLY A 46 4.98 -10.03 10.82
CA GLY A 46 4.25 -11.20 10.30
C GLY A 46 4.99 -12.52 10.60
N TRP A 47 6.31 -12.53 10.38
CA TRP A 47 7.12 -13.70 10.70
C TRP A 47 7.16 -13.98 12.20
N GLN A 48 7.46 -12.96 13.03
CA GLN A 48 7.60 -13.15 14.47
C GLN A 48 6.28 -13.58 15.15
N ILE A 49 5.15 -12.99 14.77
CA ILE A 49 3.83 -13.40 15.28
C ILE A 49 3.57 -14.88 14.94
N TYR A 50 3.85 -15.29 13.71
CA TYR A 50 3.66 -16.68 13.33
C TYR A 50 4.65 -17.62 14.01
N ASP A 51 5.89 -17.19 14.20
CA ASP A 51 6.93 -17.94 14.90
C ASP A 51 6.57 -18.18 16.37
N LEU A 52 6.01 -17.19 17.05
CA LEU A 52 5.60 -17.27 18.45
C LEU A 52 4.28 -18.03 18.66
N THR A 53 3.37 -18.05 17.69
CA THR A 53 2.00 -18.53 17.91
C THR A 53 1.61 -19.74 17.07
N GLY A 54 2.23 -19.95 15.90
CA GLY A 54 1.79 -20.92 14.89
C GLY A 54 0.35 -20.68 14.39
N SER A 55 -0.22 -19.47 14.60
CA SER A 55 -1.65 -19.21 14.40
C SER A 55 -1.91 -18.30 13.21
N ALA A 56 -2.66 -18.82 12.23
CA ALA A 56 -3.14 -18.04 11.09
C ALA A 56 -4.11 -16.92 11.54
N PHE A 57 -4.91 -17.16 12.58
CA PHE A 57 -5.80 -16.15 13.15
C PHE A 57 -5.01 -14.94 13.68
N GLN A 58 -3.90 -15.18 14.39
CA GLN A 58 -3.05 -14.09 14.90
C GLN A 58 -2.43 -13.28 13.77
N LEU A 59 -2.08 -13.91 12.64
CA LEU A 59 -1.61 -13.18 11.44
C LEU A 59 -2.70 -12.27 10.86
N GLY A 60 -3.94 -12.74 10.79
CA GLY A 60 -5.08 -11.91 10.38
C GLY A 60 -5.28 -10.70 11.30
N MET A 61 -5.11 -10.90 12.61
CA MET A 61 -5.24 -9.83 13.63
C MET A 61 -4.18 -8.74 13.47
N VAL A 62 -3.00 -9.01 12.88
CA VAL A 62 -1.95 -8.00 12.63
C VAL A 62 -2.48 -6.86 11.76
N GLY A 63 -3.16 -7.18 10.66
CA GLY A 63 -3.78 -6.18 9.80
C GLY A 63 -4.83 -5.34 10.54
N LEU A 64 -5.69 -6.00 11.31
CA LEU A 64 -6.75 -5.36 12.07
C LEU A 64 -6.20 -4.42 13.16
N ALA A 65 -5.13 -4.83 13.87
CA ALA A 65 -4.50 -4.05 14.91
C ALA A 65 -3.90 -2.73 14.40
N GLN A 66 -3.43 -2.70 13.16
CA GLN A 66 -2.96 -1.46 12.52
C GLN A 66 -4.12 -0.63 11.96
N PHE A 67 -5.15 -1.29 11.42
CA PHE A 67 -6.25 -0.63 10.73
C PHE A 67 -7.23 0.05 11.67
N VAL A 68 -7.60 -0.59 12.78
CA VAL A 68 -8.60 -0.04 13.73
C VAL A 68 -8.20 1.34 14.24
N PRO A 69 -6.98 1.59 14.77
CA PRO A 69 -6.58 2.92 15.20
C PRO A 69 -6.50 3.91 14.04
N MET A 70 -6.06 3.46 12.86
CA MET A 70 -6.02 4.32 11.66
C MET A 70 -7.42 4.79 11.27
N LEU A 71 -8.42 3.91 11.25
CA LEU A 71 -9.81 4.23 10.93
C LEU A 71 -10.44 5.15 11.99
N ALA A 72 -10.23 4.84 13.28
CA ALA A 72 -10.76 5.63 14.38
C ALA A 72 -10.21 7.06 14.41
N LEU A 73 -8.95 7.24 14.00
CA LEU A 73 -8.25 8.52 14.09
C LEU A 73 -8.26 9.32 12.79
N VAL A 74 -8.79 8.80 11.67
CA VAL A 74 -8.71 9.43 10.34
C VAL A 74 -9.22 10.86 10.30
N PHE A 75 -10.34 11.17 10.99
CA PHE A 75 -10.90 12.52 11.03
C PHE A 75 -10.09 13.47 11.94
N VAL A 76 -9.63 12.95 13.08
CA VAL A 76 -8.77 13.71 14.00
C VAL A 76 -7.43 14.01 13.33
N ALA A 77 -6.88 13.03 12.62
CA ALA A 77 -5.62 13.17 11.89
C ALA A 77 -5.70 14.20 10.75
N GLY A 78 -6.81 14.23 10.00
CA GLY A 78 -7.06 15.27 9.01
C GLY A 78 -7.08 16.67 9.64
N HIS A 79 -7.83 16.83 10.71
CA HIS A 79 -7.91 18.11 11.43
C HIS A 79 -6.55 18.58 11.98
N ILE A 80 -5.76 17.66 12.53
CA ILE A 80 -4.42 17.98 13.04
C ILE A 80 -3.46 18.35 11.91
N ALA A 81 -3.50 17.65 10.78
CA ALA A 81 -2.67 17.93 9.61
C ALA A 81 -2.96 19.32 8.98
N ASP A 82 -4.18 19.83 9.17
CA ASP A 82 -4.57 21.15 8.67
C ASP A 82 -4.24 22.27 9.64
N ARG A 83 -4.31 22.04 10.96
CA ARG A 83 -4.17 23.06 12.00
C ARG A 83 -2.76 23.22 12.53
N TYR A 84 -1.95 22.16 12.53
CA TYR A 84 -0.61 22.17 13.12
C TYR A 84 0.48 22.13 12.03
N ASP A 85 1.71 22.50 12.41
CA ASP A 85 2.88 22.40 11.54
C ASP A 85 3.08 20.95 11.10
N ARG A 86 2.83 20.71 9.82
CA ARG A 86 2.89 19.39 9.19
C ARG A 86 4.23 18.69 9.39
N ARG A 87 5.33 19.45 9.42
CA ARG A 87 6.69 18.92 9.66
C ARG A 87 6.79 18.32 11.06
N ARG A 88 6.27 19.05 12.07
CA ARG A 88 6.29 18.59 13.47
C ARG A 88 5.40 17.36 13.65
N VAL A 89 4.23 17.34 13.02
CA VAL A 89 3.34 16.16 13.04
C VAL A 89 4.07 14.95 12.50
N VAL A 90 4.66 15.03 11.29
CA VAL A 90 5.42 13.92 10.69
C VAL A 90 6.61 13.53 11.57
N GLN A 91 7.36 14.51 12.09
CA GLN A 91 8.49 14.27 12.99
C GLN A 91 8.08 13.49 14.22
N ILE A 92 7.05 13.94 14.94
CA ILE A 92 6.57 13.28 16.18
C ILE A 92 6.12 11.87 15.89
N CYS A 93 5.37 11.66 14.79
CA CYS A 93 4.92 10.32 14.38
C CYS A 93 6.10 9.37 14.11
N GLN A 94 7.10 9.82 13.34
CA GLN A 94 8.27 9.00 13.03
C GLN A 94 9.15 8.75 14.26
N MET A 95 9.29 9.72 15.17
CA MET A 95 9.98 9.50 16.44
C MET A 95 9.26 8.46 17.30
N LEU A 96 7.92 8.53 17.40
CA LEU A 96 7.13 7.56 18.15
C LEU A 96 7.25 6.15 17.55
N GLN A 97 7.17 6.03 16.21
CA GLN A 97 7.37 4.76 15.49
C GLN A 97 8.79 4.21 15.71
N GLY A 98 9.81 5.07 15.65
CA GLY A 98 11.19 4.70 15.87
C GLY A 98 11.45 4.21 17.30
N LEU A 99 10.92 4.91 18.33
CA LEU A 99 10.99 4.48 19.72
C LEU A 99 10.25 3.14 19.95
N THR A 100 9.09 2.96 19.33
CA THR A 100 8.36 1.69 19.37
C THR A 100 9.17 0.56 18.74
N ALA A 101 9.87 0.83 17.63
CA ALA A 101 10.75 -0.14 17.00
C ALA A 101 11.98 -0.48 17.86
N ILE A 102 12.54 0.47 18.63
CA ILE A 102 13.60 0.20 19.62
C ILE A 102 13.11 -0.76 20.69
N LEU A 103 11.91 -0.54 21.22
CA LEU A 103 11.33 -1.43 22.22
C LEU A 103 11.10 -2.84 21.68
N LEU A 104 10.63 -2.97 20.44
CA LEU A 104 10.51 -4.27 19.77
C LEU A 104 11.88 -4.94 19.57
N ALA A 105 12.90 -4.18 19.13
CA ALA A 105 14.26 -4.68 18.95
C ALA A 105 14.83 -5.21 20.26
N TRP A 106 14.73 -4.41 21.32
CA TRP A 106 15.24 -4.82 22.63
C TRP A 106 14.47 -6.01 23.19
N GLY A 107 13.12 -5.96 23.18
CA GLY A 107 12.31 -7.06 23.70
C GLY A 107 12.57 -8.37 22.97
N THR A 108 12.81 -8.31 21.65
CA THR A 108 13.15 -9.48 20.85
C THR A 108 14.56 -9.98 21.16
N TYR A 109 15.54 -9.06 21.29
CA TYR A 109 16.94 -9.42 21.64
C TYR A 109 17.04 -10.01 23.04
N ALA A 110 16.38 -9.41 24.02
CA ALA A 110 16.40 -9.84 25.42
C ALA A 110 15.43 -11.01 25.71
N GLY A 111 14.62 -11.45 24.74
CA GLY A 111 13.75 -12.63 24.84
C GLY A 111 12.50 -12.45 25.71
N TRP A 112 12.13 -11.20 26.10
CA TRP A 112 10.94 -10.95 26.90
C TRP A 112 9.71 -10.50 26.09
N ILE A 113 9.87 -10.33 24.77
CA ILE A 113 8.74 -9.89 23.91
C ILE A 113 7.62 -10.93 23.89
N THR A 114 6.41 -10.44 24.04
CA THR A 114 5.20 -11.26 24.00
C THR A 114 4.26 -10.78 22.90
N VAL A 115 3.36 -11.66 22.46
CA VAL A 115 2.37 -11.37 21.41
C VAL A 115 1.52 -10.13 21.75
N PRO A 116 0.97 -9.95 22.96
CA PRO A 116 0.24 -8.73 23.31
C PRO A 116 1.07 -7.45 23.18
N GLN A 117 2.35 -7.49 23.55
CA GLN A 117 3.25 -6.33 23.40
C GLN A 117 3.49 -5.96 21.94
N ILE A 118 3.62 -6.96 21.05
CA ILE A 118 3.71 -6.73 19.61
C ILE A 118 2.41 -6.08 19.10
N PHE A 119 1.24 -6.55 19.54
CA PHE A 119 -0.03 -5.92 19.16
C PHE A 119 -0.18 -4.49 19.66
N VAL A 120 0.25 -4.18 20.89
CA VAL A 120 0.30 -2.80 21.39
C VAL A 120 1.21 -1.93 20.50
N ALA A 121 2.39 -2.43 20.14
CA ALA A 121 3.30 -1.73 19.24
C ALA A 121 2.65 -1.48 17.86
N LEU A 122 1.92 -2.46 17.30
CA LEU A 122 1.18 -2.30 16.04
C LEU A 122 0.08 -1.23 16.13
N VAL A 123 -0.65 -1.17 17.24
CA VAL A 123 -1.66 -0.12 17.49
C VAL A 123 -1.00 1.25 17.52
N VAL A 124 0.14 1.40 18.20
CA VAL A 124 0.89 2.67 18.26
C VAL A 124 1.41 3.08 16.88
N ILE A 125 2.00 2.13 16.12
CA ILE A 125 2.50 2.38 14.76
C ILE A 125 1.32 2.74 13.83
N GLY A 126 0.20 2.03 13.92
CA GLY A 126 -1.02 2.32 13.14
C GLY A 126 -1.59 3.70 13.43
N ALA A 127 -1.68 4.08 14.71
CA ALA A 127 -2.10 5.41 15.13
C ALA A 127 -1.16 6.49 14.60
N ALA A 128 0.16 6.33 14.76
CA ALA A 128 1.14 7.27 14.21
C ALA A 128 1.04 7.40 12.68
N THR A 129 0.84 6.29 11.97
CA THR A 129 0.65 6.28 10.51
C THR A 129 -0.60 7.04 10.08
N ALA A 130 -1.68 7.01 10.88
CA ALA A 130 -2.90 7.77 10.61
C ALA A 130 -2.65 9.27 10.53
N PHE A 131 -1.76 9.81 11.37
CA PHE A 131 -1.37 11.23 11.36
C PHE A 131 -0.27 11.52 10.35
N GLU A 132 0.72 10.63 10.21
CA GLU A 132 1.85 10.82 9.30
C GLU A 132 1.43 10.92 7.83
N ALA A 133 0.49 10.07 7.40
CA ALA A 133 0.12 9.95 6.00
C ALA A 133 -0.48 11.25 5.42
N PRO A 134 -1.53 11.86 6.01
CA PRO A 134 -2.09 13.11 5.53
C PRO A 134 -1.12 14.29 5.68
N ALA A 135 -0.45 14.42 6.82
CA ALA A 135 0.51 15.50 7.07
C ALA A 135 1.68 15.45 6.07
N GLY A 136 2.23 14.26 5.82
CA GLY A 136 3.32 14.07 4.85
C GLY A 136 2.90 14.36 3.41
N SER A 137 1.68 14.00 3.02
CA SER A 137 1.18 14.33 1.66
C SER A 137 0.94 15.82 1.49
N ALA A 138 0.43 16.49 2.52
CA ALA A 138 0.20 17.93 2.53
C ALA A 138 1.50 18.76 2.62
N LEU A 139 2.62 18.16 3.03
CA LEU A 139 3.92 18.82 3.11
C LEU A 139 4.59 18.98 1.73
N LEU A 140 4.34 18.05 0.79
CA LEU A 140 5.01 18.02 -0.53
C LEU A 140 4.94 19.35 -1.30
N PRO A 141 3.77 20.01 -1.46
CA PRO A 141 3.71 21.28 -2.18
C PRO A 141 4.53 22.41 -1.54
N GLY A 142 4.74 22.39 -0.22
CA GLY A 142 5.48 23.41 0.51
C GLY A 142 7.00 23.27 0.44
N VAL A 143 7.52 22.11 0.03
CA VAL A 143 8.97 21.83 -0.08
C VAL A 143 9.46 21.79 -1.53
N VAL A 144 8.55 21.86 -2.50
CA VAL A 144 8.87 21.80 -3.94
C VAL A 144 8.93 23.22 -4.53
N PRO A 145 9.95 23.56 -5.33
CA PRO A 145 9.99 24.80 -6.10
C PRO A 145 8.80 24.93 -7.05
N GLU A 146 8.37 26.16 -7.33
CA GLU A 146 7.25 26.44 -8.23
C GLU A 146 7.44 25.77 -9.62
N GLY A 147 6.37 25.26 -10.18
CA GLY A 147 6.37 24.58 -11.49
C GLY A 147 6.93 23.15 -11.49
N HIS A 148 7.46 22.62 -10.37
CA HIS A 148 8.10 21.30 -10.32
C HIS A 148 7.29 20.22 -9.59
N LEU A 149 6.06 20.53 -9.15
CA LEU A 149 5.24 19.62 -8.32
C LEU A 149 4.96 18.29 -9.02
N GLN A 150 4.66 18.30 -10.32
CA GLN A 150 4.42 17.08 -11.09
C GLN A 150 5.63 16.14 -11.10
N LYS A 151 6.83 16.71 -11.33
CA LYS A 151 8.09 15.94 -11.31
C LYS A 151 8.41 15.41 -9.91
N ALA A 152 8.20 16.23 -8.88
CA ALA A 152 8.40 15.84 -7.50
C ALA A 152 7.46 14.68 -7.09
N THR A 153 6.20 14.73 -7.52
CA THR A 153 5.23 13.65 -7.32
C THR A 153 5.67 12.36 -8.03
N ALA A 154 6.13 12.46 -9.28
CA ALA A 154 6.62 11.30 -10.04
C ALA A 154 7.84 10.65 -9.35
N LEU A 155 8.81 11.45 -8.89
CA LEU A 155 9.96 10.95 -8.14
C LEU A 155 9.55 10.28 -6.82
N SER A 156 8.63 10.90 -6.07
CA SER A 156 8.11 10.32 -4.82
C SER A 156 7.40 8.98 -5.06
N THR A 157 6.65 8.85 -6.16
CA THR A 157 6.00 7.59 -6.57
C THR A 157 7.05 6.54 -6.94
N GLY A 158 8.11 6.91 -7.65
CA GLY A 158 9.21 5.99 -7.98
C GLY A 158 9.90 5.45 -6.74
N VAL A 159 10.22 6.32 -5.78
CA VAL A 159 10.81 5.92 -4.49
C VAL A 159 9.87 5.01 -3.69
N PHE A 160 8.57 5.33 -3.68
CA PHE A 160 7.56 4.45 -3.08
C PHE A 160 7.61 3.04 -3.69
N GLN A 161 7.68 2.94 -5.01
CA GLN A 161 7.77 1.65 -5.71
C GLN A 161 9.05 0.88 -5.36
N VAL A 162 10.19 1.57 -5.26
CA VAL A 162 11.45 0.97 -4.80
C VAL A 162 11.31 0.41 -3.39
N ALA A 163 10.69 1.16 -2.46
CA ALA A 163 10.46 0.69 -1.10
C ALA A 163 9.52 -0.53 -1.04
N MET A 164 8.50 -0.58 -1.90
CA MET A 164 7.58 -1.73 -2.01
C MET A 164 8.29 -3.01 -2.47
N ILE A 165 9.30 -2.89 -3.33
CA ILE A 165 10.07 -4.04 -3.84
C ILE A 165 11.20 -4.42 -2.88
N CYS A 166 12.05 -3.44 -2.54
CA CYS A 166 13.28 -3.71 -1.79
C CYS A 166 13.04 -3.82 -0.28
N GLY A 167 12.01 -3.15 0.26
CA GLY A 167 11.73 -3.14 1.68
C GLY A 167 11.42 -4.52 2.26
N PRO A 168 10.49 -5.29 1.69
CA PRO A 168 10.21 -6.65 2.15
C PRO A 168 11.40 -7.58 2.01
N ALA A 169 12.14 -7.50 0.91
CA ALA A 169 13.36 -8.30 0.70
C ALA A 169 14.41 -7.98 1.78
N LEU A 170 14.65 -6.68 2.05
CA LEU A 170 15.54 -6.23 3.11
C LEU A 170 15.08 -6.72 4.50
N GLY A 171 13.76 -6.66 4.76
CA GLY A 171 13.17 -7.17 6.00
C GLY A 171 13.40 -8.67 6.18
N GLY A 172 13.22 -9.45 5.13
CA GLY A 172 13.44 -10.90 5.14
C GLY A 172 14.91 -11.28 5.38
N VAL A 173 15.83 -10.62 4.68
CA VAL A 173 17.28 -10.82 4.87
C VAL A 173 17.71 -10.37 6.27
N ALA A 174 17.24 -9.22 6.74
CA ALA A 174 17.54 -8.72 8.08
C ALA A 174 17.06 -9.68 9.18
N TYR A 175 15.85 -10.25 9.02
CA TYR A 175 15.34 -11.23 9.98
C TYR A 175 16.12 -12.55 9.95
N ALA A 176 16.61 -12.97 8.78
CA ALA A 176 17.45 -14.16 8.65
C ALA A 176 18.81 -14.00 9.36
N LEU A 177 19.34 -12.77 9.50
CA LEU A 177 20.56 -12.48 10.25
C LEU A 177 20.31 -12.58 11.77
N SER A 178 19.25 -11.94 12.25
CA SER A 178 18.78 -12.02 13.64
C SER A 178 17.34 -11.52 13.73
N PRO A 179 16.48 -12.09 14.59
CA PRO A 179 15.11 -11.64 14.79
C PRO A 179 14.99 -10.15 15.22
N SER A 180 16.00 -9.58 15.88
CA SER A 180 16.03 -8.17 16.30
C SER A 180 16.50 -7.21 15.22
N THR A 181 17.28 -7.65 14.24
CA THR A 181 17.88 -6.80 13.20
C THR A 181 16.87 -5.98 12.41
N PRO A 182 15.74 -6.51 11.93
CA PRO A 182 14.77 -5.71 11.19
C PRO A 182 14.18 -4.58 12.04
N TYR A 183 13.96 -4.79 13.33
CA TYR A 183 13.46 -3.76 14.24
C TYR A 183 14.49 -2.65 14.47
N VAL A 184 15.79 -2.98 14.53
CA VAL A 184 16.87 -1.98 14.58
C VAL A 184 16.90 -1.14 13.30
N LEU A 185 16.75 -1.77 12.13
CA LEU A 185 16.68 -1.04 10.86
C LEU A 185 15.44 -0.15 10.79
N MET A 186 14.28 -0.63 11.22
CA MET A 186 13.05 0.17 11.32
C MET A 186 13.25 1.39 12.21
N ALA A 187 13.84 1.18 13.40
CA ALA A 187 14.15 2.26 14.35
C ALA A 187 15.06 3.31 13.70
N ALA A 188 16.17 2.86 13.10
CA ALA A 188 17.11 3.75 12.41
C ALA A 188 16.42 4.57 11.31
N PHE A 189 15.62 3.94 10.45
CA PHE A 189 14.94 4.62 9.36
C PHE A 189 13.91 5.64 9.85
N TRP A 190 13.06 5.29 10.83
CA TRP A 190 12.08 6.23 11.37
C TRP A 190 12.73 7.37 12.15
N LEU A 191 13.74 7.10 12.96
CA LEU A 191 14.42 8.15 13.74
C LEU A 191 15.19 9.10 12.83
N ILE A 192 15.96 8.60 11.87
CA ILE A 192 16.68 9.44 10.90
C ILE A 192 15.67 10.24 10.07
N GLY A 193 14.59 9.61 9.60
CA GLY A 193 13.50 10.28 8.89
C GLY A 193 12.89 11.42 9.69
N GLY A 194 12.58 11.18 10.96
CA GLY A 194 12.06 12.19 11.90
C GLY A 194 13.02 13.35 12.13
N LEU A 195 14.32 13.05 12.29
CA LEU A 195 15.36 14.09 12.40
C LEU A 195 15.48 14.93 11.12
N LEU A 196 15.40 14.31 9.95
CA LEU A 196 15.44 15.05 8.68
C LEU A 196 14.23 15.98 8.53
N ASN A 197 13.06 15.61 9.03
CA ASN A 197 11.88 16.50 9.02
C ASN A 197 12.10 17.77 9.87
N SER A 198 12.89 17.73 10.94
CA SER A 198 13.20 18.92 11.74
C SER A 198 14.06 19.92 10.97
N ALA A 199 14.87 19.46 10.03
CA ALA A 199 15.73 20.29 9.20
C ALA A 199 15.02 20.92 7.97
N ILE A 200 13.78 20.51 7.69
CA ILE A 200 13.01 21.05 6.56
C ILE A 200 12.65 22.52 6.85
N LYS A 201 13.04 23.43 5.96
CA LYS A 201 12.59 24.81 5.95
C LYS A 201 11.49 24.95 4.89
N LEU A 202 10.28 25.34 5.30
CA LEU A 202 9.20 25.59 4.34
C LEU A 202 9.45 26.91 3.63
N ALA A 203 9.43 26.87 2.30
CA ALA A 203 9.53 28.07 1.48
C ALA A 203 8.20 28.85 1.41
N ARG A 204 7.07 28.17 1.69
CA ARG A 204 5.72 28.74 1.57
C ARG A 204 4.77 28.09 2.54
N GLU A 205 3.92 28.88 3.20
CA GLU A 205 2.74 28.37 3.90
C GLU A 205 1.72 27.86 2.87
N VAL A 206 1.37 26.59 2.94
CA VAL A 206 0.36 26.00 2.05
C VAL A 206 -1.01 26.37 2.62
N ALA A 207 -1.84 26.99 1.78
CA ALA A 207 -3.21 27.37 2.16
C ALA A 207 -3.97 26.17 2.71
N VAL A 208 -4.62 26.37 3.85
CA VAL A 208 -5.47 25.37 4.49
C VAL A 208 -6.69 25.15 3.61
N LYS A 209 -6.91 23.93 3.13
CA LYS A 209 -8.18 23.53 2.51
C LYS A 209 -9.14 23.11 3.63
N ASP A 210 -10.43 23.33 3.40
CA ASP A 210 -11.47 22.85 4.33
C ASP A 210 -11.26 21.37 4.65
N PRO A 211 -11.24 20.99 5.94
CA PRO A 211 -11.00 19.61 6.33
C PRO A 211 -12.12 18.70 5.83
N PRO A 212 -11.80 17.45 5.45
CA PRO A 212 -12.81 16.48 5.08
C PRO A 212 -13.78 16.29 6.25
N SER A 213 -15.03 16.64 6.05
CA SER A 213 -16.11 16.47 7.03
C SER A 213 -16.86 15.17 6.76
N LEU A 214 -17.50 14.60 7.79
CA LEU A 214 -18.44 13.47 7.60
C LEU A 214 -19.46 13.77 6.52
N ARG A 215 -19.97 15.00 6.45
CA ARG A 215 -20.92 15.44 5.44
C ARG A 215 -20.34 15.36 4.02
N THR A 216 -19.07 15.74 3.83
CA THR A 216 -18.42 15.64 2.52
C THR A 216 -18.15 14.18 2.12
N LEU A 217 -17.83 13.31 3.09
CA LEU A 217 -17.68 11.88 2.86
C LEU A 217 -19.01 11.23 2.45
N PHE A 218 -20.09 11.50 3.20
CA PHE A 218 -21.42 10.97 2.87
C PHE A 218 -21.94 11.49 1.53
N ALA A 219 -21.62 12.72 1.14
CA ALA A 219 -21.93 13.23 -0.20
C ALA A 219 -21.19 12.44 -1.29
N GLY A 220 -19.91 12.08 -1.05
CA GLY A 220 -19.15 11.20 -1.94
C GLY A 220 -19.76 9.79 -2.04
N VAL A 221 -20.15 9.19 -0.92
CA VAL A 221 -20.83 7.88 -0.89
C VAL A 221 -22.17 7.94 -1.63
N GLY A 222 -22.96 9.00 -1.42
CA GLY A 222 -24.23 9.23 -2.14
C GLY A 222 -24.02 9.28 -3.65
N PHE A 223 -23.02 10.01 -4.12
CA PHE A 223 -22.66 10.09 -5.54
C PHE A 223 -22.19 8.75 -6.11
N VAL A 224 -21.33 8.01 -5.40
CA VAL A 224 -20.90 6.67 -5.80
C VAL A 224 -22.10 5.73 -5.95
N ARG A 225 -23.05 5.78 -5.00
CA ARG A 225 -24.24 4.92 -5.01
C ARG A 225 -25.22 5.27 -6.14
N SER A 226 -25.28 6.53 -6.54
CA SER A 226 -26.16 6.99 -7.64
C SER A 226 -25.58 6.70 -9.03
N ASN A 227 -24.28 6.38 -9.14
CA ASN A 227 -23.61 6.07 -10.41
C ASN A 227 -23.26 4.58 -10.50
N PRO A 228 -24.01 3.76 -11.28
CA PRO A 228 -23.80 2.32 -11.36
C PRO A 228 -22.40 1.92 -11.85
N ALA A 229 -21.78 2.71 -12.75
CA ALA A 229 -20.45 2.43 -13.25
C ALA A 229 -19.39 2.61 -12.16
N ILE A 230 -19.45 3.68 -11.39
CA ILE A 230 -18.53 3.96 -10.27
C ILE A 230 -18.76 2.94 -9.15
N LEU A 231 -20.04 2.68 -8.80
CA LEU A 231 -20.39 1.68 -7.80
C LEU A 231 -19.86 0.29 -8.18
N GLY A 232 -20.09 -0.13 -9.43
CA GLY A 232 -19.59 -1.41 -9.94
C GLY A 232 -18.06 -1.51 -9.90
N THR A 233 -17.37 -0.43 -10.22
CA THR A 233 -15.91 -0.35 -10.21
C THR A 233 -15.34 -0.46 -8.79
N ILE A 234 -15.84 0.34 -7.85
CA ILE A 234 -15.36 0.37 -6.45
C ILE A 234 -15.74 -0.91 -5.71
N SER A 235 -16.96 -1.41 -5.92
CA SER A 235 -17.41 -2.65 -5.27
C SER A 235 -16.72 -3.90 -5.82
N LEU A 236 -16.39 -3.95 -7.11
CA LEU A 236 -15.58 -5.03 -7.68
C LEU A 236 -14.24 -5.14 -6.96
N ASP A 237 -13.55 -4.01 -6.76
CA ASP A 237 -12.30 -3.95 -6.03
C ASP A 237 -12.45 -4.42 -4.58
N LEU A 238 -13.44 -3.85 -3.90
CA LEU A 238 -13.73 -4.19 -2.50
C LEU A 238 -13.83 -5.70 -2.30
N PHE A 239 -14.68 -6.37 -3.08
CA PHE A 239 -14.92 -7.80 -2.90
C PHE A 239 -13.80 -8.67 -3.47
N ALA A 240 -13.16 -8.29 -4.58
CA ALA A 240 -12.05 -9.03 -5.15
C ALA A 240 -10.83 -9.03 -4.20
N VAL A 241 -10.51 -7.88 -3.60
CA VAL A 241 -9.38 -7.74 -2.67
C VAL A 241 -9.73 -8.32 -1.29
N LEU A 242 -10.98 -8.17 -0.83
CA LEU A 242 -11.45 -8.76 0.43
C LEU A 242 -11.23 -10.28 0.45
N LEU A 243 -11.59 -10.97 -0.64
CA LEU A 243 -11.37 -12.41 -0.77
C LEU A 243 -9.92 -12.76 -1.16
N GLY A 244 -9.26 -11.88 -1.92
CA GLY A 244 -7.89 -12.10 -2.43
C GLY A 244 -6.77 -11.86 -1.43
N GLY A 245 -7.04 -11.73 -0.12
CA GLY A 245 -6.09 -11.35 0.94
C GLY A 245 -4.97 -12.35 1.25
N ALA A 246 -4.63 -13.28 0.33
CA ALA A 246 -3.63 -14.34 0.51
C ALA A 246 -2.25 -13.85 0.99
N THR A 247 -1.94 -12.56 0.84
CA THR A 247 -0.67 -11.97 1.32
C THR A 247 -0.50 -12.04 2.85
N ALA A 248 -1.57 -12.12 3.61
CA ALA A 248 -1.52 -12.35 5.05
C ALA A 248 -0.97 -13.74 5.40
N LEU A 249 -1.16 -14.72 4.52
CA LEU A 249 -0.76 -16.10 4.72
C LEU A 249 0.70 -16.39 4.31
N LEU A 250 1.39 -15.43 3.69
CA LEU A 250 2.76 -15.60 3.22
C LEU A 250 3.75 -16.11 4.28
N PRO A 251 3.70 -15.69 5.58
CA PRO A 251 4.55 -16.26 6.61
C PRO A 251 4.36 -17.78 6.79
N ILE A 252 3.12 -18.26 6.71
CA ILE A 252 2.79 -19.70 6.79
C ILE A 252 3.38 -20.44 5.58
N TYR A 253 3.16 -19.89 4.38
CA TYR A 253 3.73 -20.48 3.15
C TYR A 253 5.26 -20.54 3.21
N ALA A 254 5.93 -19.48 3.65
CA ALA A 254 7.37 -19.43 3.74
C ALA A 254 7.96 -20.42 4.76
N ARG A 255 7.25 -20.60 5.89
CA ARG A 255 7.74 -21.45 7.00
C ARG A 255 7.39 -22.92 6.81
N ASP A 256 6.09 -23.23 6.59
CA ASP A 256 5.56 -24.58 6.71
C ASP A 256 5.44 -25.29 5.36
N ILE A 257 5.10 -24.57 4.28
CA ILE A 257 4.84 -25.18 2.96
C ILE A 257 6.10 -25.18 2.10
N LEU A 258 6.75 -24.02 1.95
CA LEU A 258 7.91 -23.85 1.08
C LEU A 258 9.25 -24.04 1.84
N GLN A 259 9.23 -23.97 3.16
CA GLN A 259 10.40 -24.14 4.06
C GLN A 259 11.59 -23.26 3.69
N THR A 260 11.32 -22.03 3.25
CA THR A 260 12.34 -21.10 2.74
C THR A 260 12.83 -20.09 3.79
N GLY A 261 12.18 -20.03 4.94
CA GLY A 261 12.55 -19.08 5.99
C GLY A 261 12.16 -17.61 5.68
N PRO A 262 12.67 -16.66 6.50
CA PRO A 262 12.31 -15.25 6.40
C PRO A 262 12.68 -14.58 5.07
N TRP A 263 13.80 -14.99 4.45
CA TRP A 263 14.23 -14.44 3.15
C TRP A 263 13.23 -14.78 2.02
N GLY A 264 12.68 -16.01 2.03
CA GLY A 264 11.65 -16.42 1.08
C GLY A 264 10.35 -15.64 1.27
N LEU A 265 9.97 -15.33 2.52
CA LEU A 265 8.86 -14.43 2.82
C LEU A 265 9.10 -13.03 2.23
N GLY A 266 10.30 -12.48 2.41
CA GLY A 266 10.68 -11.17 1.86
C GLY A 266 10.57 -11.15 0.34
N LEU A 267 11.06 -12.20 -0.34
CA LEU A 267 11.00 -12.34 -1.79
C LEU A 267 9.56 -12.46 -2.30
N MET A 268 8.75 -13.33 -1.69
CA MET A 268 7.32 -13.49 -2.04
C MET A 268 6.54 -12.19 -1.82
N ARG A 269 6.85 -11.44 -0.77
CA ARG A 269 6.19 -10.16 -0.48
C ARG A 269 6.59 -9.04 -1.43
N ALA A 270 7.80 -9.08 -2.00
CA ALA A 270 8.26 -8.16 -3.04
C ALA A 270 7.71 -8.48 -4.44
N ALA A 271 7.38 -9.74 -4.71
CA ALA A 271 7.00 -10.22 -6.04
C ALA A 271 5.81 -9.46 -6.68
N PRO A 272 4.70 -9.16 -5.97
CA PRO A 272 3.61 -8.38 -6.54
C PRO A 272 4.05 -6.98 -7.00
N ALA A 273 4.91 -6.32 -6.24
CA ALA A 273 5.42 -4.99 -6.58
C ALA A 273 6.35 -5.01 -7.81
N VAL A 274 7.10 -6.09 -8.00
CA VAL A 274 7.89 -6.32 -9.23
C VAL A 274 6.96 -6.47 -10.43
N GLY A 275 5.92 -7.30 -10.31
CA GLY A 275 4.91 -7.47 -11.36
C GLY A 275 4.21 -6.17 -11.72
N ALA A 276 3.83 -5.38 -10.69
CA ALA A 276 3.24 -4.06 -10.84
C ALA A 276 4.16 -3.09 -11.60
N LEU A 277 5.44 -3.05 -11.25
CA LEU A 277 6.42 -2.20 -11.92
C LEU A 277 6.59 -2.56 -13.40
N LEU A 278 6.77 -3.84 -13.70
CA LEU A 278 6.90 -4.33 -15.09
C LEU A 278 5.67 -3.97 -15.92
N THR A 279 4.49 -4.19 -15.37
CA THR A 279 3.23 -3.83 -16.03
C THR A 279 3.11 -2.32 -16.24
N THR A 280 3.48 -1.51 -15.26
CA THR A 280 3.47 -0.05 -15.40
C THR A 280 4.38 0.40 -16.55
N ILE A 281 5.59 -0.17 -16.67
CA ILE A 281 6.50 0.11 -17.78
C ILE A 281 5.88 -0.28 -19.13
N VAL A 282 5.21 -1.41 -19.21
CA VAL A 282 4.51 -1.84 -20.43
C VAL A 282 3.36 -0.89 -20.75
N LEU A 283 2.54 -0.51 -19.78
CA LEU A 283 1.40 0.38 -19.98
C LEU A 283 1.80 1.81 -20.38
N THR A 284 3.00 2.28 -20.02
CA THR A 284 3.51 3.57 -20.51
C THR A 284 3.81 3.56 -22.00
N ARG A 285 4.11 2.39 -22.59
CA ARG A 285 4.37 2.22 -24.03
C ARG A 285 3.13 1.78 -24.82
N TYR A 286 2.26 0.98 -24.18
CA TYR A 286 1.09 0.38 -24.80
C TYR A 286 -0.17 0.74 -24.00
N SER A 287 -0.83 1.84 -24.38
CA SER A 287 -2.06 2.27 -23.70
C SER A 287 -3.24 1.31 -23.96
N ILE A 288 -4.12 1.19 -22.96
CA ILE A 288 -5.30 0.33 -23.05
C ILE A 288 -6.44 1.12 -23.69
N ASN A 289 -6.59 1.04 -25.01
CA ASN A 289 -7.54 1.89 -25.77
C ASN A 289 -8.77 1.15 -26.30
N ARG A 290 -8.90 -0.16 -26.07
CA ARG A 290 -10.04 -0.95 -26.59
C ARG A 290 -10.54 -1.96 -25.57
N ARG A 291 -11.87 -2.14 -25.50
CA ARG A 291 -12.57 -3.08 -24.61
C ARG A 291 -12.12 -2.98 -23.15
N VAL A 292 -12.04 -1.74 -22.69
CA VAL A 292 -11.42 -1.41 -21.39
C VAL A 292 -12.12 -2.13 -20.23
N GLY A 293 -13.45 -2.15 -20.23
CA GLY A 293 -14.23 -2.86 -19.23
C GLY A 293 -13.94 -4.37 -19.21
N MET A 294 -13.90 -5.00 -20.37
CA MET A 294 -13.58 -6.44 -20.47
C MET A 294 -12.16 -6.72 -19.99
N ARG A 295 -11.17 -5.88 -20.35
CA ARG A 295 -9.78 -6.05 -19.89
C ARG A 295 -9.64 -5.93 -18.38
N MET A 296 -10.43 -5.05 -17.76
CA MET A 296 -10.47 -4.94 -16.30
C MET A 296 -10.94 -6.24 -15.65
N PHE A 297 -12.05 -6.81 -16.14
CA PHE A 297 -12.53 -8.11 -15.64
C PHE A 297 -11.55 -9.25 -15.89
N GLN A 298 -10.93 -9.30 -17.08
CA GLN A 298 -9.88 -10.27 -17.37
C GLN A 298 -8.71 -10.16 -16.40
N ALA A 299 -8.30 -8.94 -16.08
CA ALA A 299 -7.25 -8.70 -15.09
C ALA A 299 -7.64 -9.23 -13.70
N VAL A 300 -8.86 -8.98 -13.23
CA VAL A 300 -9.34 -9.51 -11.93
C VAL A 300 -9.44 -11.04 -11.96
N ILE A 301 -9.83 -11.65 -13.08
CA ILE A 301 -9.84 -13.12 -13.25
C ILE A 301 -8.41 -13.67 -13.18
N ILE A 302 -7.46 -13.04 -13.89
CA ILE A 302 -6.04 -13.45 -13.86
C ILE A 302 -5.48 -13.30 -12.42
N PHE A 303 -5.82 -12.22 -11.71
CA PHE A 303 -5.46 -12.05 -10.30
C PHE A 303 -5.94 -13.24 -9.45
N GLY A 304 -7.23 -13.62 -9.56
CA GLY A 304 -7.80 -14.74 -8.81
C GLY A 304 -7.18 -16.09 -9.18
N LEU A 305 -6.92 -16.34 -10.49
CA LEU A 305 -6.26 -17.56 -10.96
C LEU A 305 -4.80 -17.63 -10.49
N ALA A 306 -4.08 -16.52 -10.53
CA ALA A 306 -2.71 -16.43 -10.02
C ALA A 306 -2.66 -16.71 -8.51
N THR A 307 -3.65 -16.21 -7.74
CA THR A 307 -3.83 -16.54 -6.32
C THR A 307 -4.07 -18.03 -6.12
N ALA A 308 -4.91 -18.67 -6.96
CA ALA A 308 -5.18 -20.10 -6.87
C ALA A 308 -3.94 -20.96 -7.23
N VAL A 309 -3.15 -20.55 -8.24
CA VAL A 309 -1.87 -21.19 -8.56
C VAL A 309 -0.88 -21.04 -7.39
N PHE A 310 -0.77 -19.85 -6.81
CA PHE A 310 0.03 -19.64 -5.61
C PHE A 310 -0.41 -20.55 -4.47
N ALA A 311 -1.72 -20.69 -4.24
CA ALA A 311 -2.29 -21.47 -3.15
C ALA A 311 -1.86 -22.94 -3.16
N VAL A 312 -1.75 -23.56 -4.34
CA VAL A 312 -1.35 -24.96 -4.48
C VAL A 312 0.14 -25.16 -4.73
N SER A 313 0.90 -24.06 -4.86
CA SER A 313 2.33 -24.12 -5.17
C SER A 313 3.14 -24.64 -3.98
N GLN A 314 4.01 -25.60 -4.26
CA GLN A 314 5.01 -26.14 -3.31
C GLN A 314 6.45 -25.78 -3.72
N TRP A 315 6.58 -24.88 -4.69
CA TRP A 315 7.87 -24.47 -5.22
C TRP A 315 8.02 -22.96 -5.19
N LEU A 316 9.07 -22.45 -4.53
CA LEU A 316 9.28 -21.03 -4.28
C LEU A 316 9.18 -20.17 -5.58
N TRP A 317 9.86 -20.60 -6.64
CA TRP A 317 9.90 -19.81 -7.86
C TRP A 317 8.55 -19.74 -8.59
N LEU A 318 7.75 -20.82 -8.51
CA LEU A 318 6.37 -20.79 -9.01
C LEU A 318 5.50 -19.86 -8.16
N SER A 319 5.66 -19.91 -6.85
CA SER A 319 4.96 -19.00 -5.92
C SER A 319 5.31 -17.53 -6.20
N VAL A 320 6.60 -17.23 -6.38
CA VAL A 320 7.08 -15.87 -6.72
C VAL A 320 6.54 -15.43 -8.08
N ALA A 321 6.57 -16.30 -9.10
CA ALA A 321 6.03 -15.99 -10.42
C ALA A 321 4.52 -15.75 -10.38
N ALA A 322 3.76 -16.59 -9.67
CA ALA A 322 2.32 -16.41 -9.48
C ALA A 322 1.99 -15.09 -8.79
N LEU A 323 2.72 -14.75 -7.72
CA LEU A 323 2.55 -13.47 -7.02
C LEU A 323 2.96 -12.26 -7.88
N ALA A 324 3.97 -12.38 -8.74
CA ALA A 324 4.31 -11.34 -9.69
C ALA A 324 3.20 -11.14 -10.75
N VAL A 325 2.62 -12.23 -11.28
CA VAL A 325 1.47 -12.18 -12.18
C VAL A 325 0.25 -11.56 -11.50
N LEU A 326 0.01 -11.90 -10.23
CA LEU A 326 -1.04 -11.29 -9.41
C LEU A 326 -0.86 -9.77 -9.34
N GLY A 327 0.33 -9.28 -9.00
CA GLY A 327 0.61 -7.84 -8.94
C GLY A 327 0.53 -7.14 -10.31
N ALA A 328 0.94 -7.82 -11.37
CA ALA A 328 0.78 -7.35 -12.74
C ALA A 328 -0.69 -7.17 -13.12
N ALA A 329 -1.51 -8.16 -12.84
CA ALA A 329 -2.95 -8.16 -13.10
C ALA A 329 -3.68 -7.09 -12.26
N ASP A 330 -3.35 -6.97 -10.98
CA ASP A 330 -3.89 -5.91 -10.11
C ASP A 330 -3.59 -4.52 -10.68
N THR A 331 -2.36 -4.26 -11.13
CA THR A 331 -1.97 -2.97 -11.72
C THR A 331 -2.82 -2.62 -12.96
N VAL A 332 -3.08 -3.57 -13.85
CA VAL A 332 -3.98 -3.36 -15.00
C VAL A 332 -5.38 -2.95 -14.52
N SER A 333 -5.92 -3.70 -13.56
CA SER A 333 -7.23 -3.42 -12.97
C SER A 333 -7.28 -2.05 -12.30
N VAL A 334 -6.28 -1.73 -11.48
CA VAL A 334 -6.15 -0.45 -10.76
C VAL A 334 -6.12 0.73 -11.73
N VAL A 335 -5.28 0.68 -12.77
CA VAL A 335 -5.17 1.76 -13.77
C VAL A 335 -6.52 2.01 -14.44
N ILE A 336 -7.20 0.97 -14.88
CA ILE A 336 -8.51 1.10 -15.53
C ILE A 336 -9.54 1.66 -14.55
N ARG A 337 -9.61 1.15 -13.33
CA ARG A 337 -10.56 1.59 -12.30
C ARG A 337 -10.39 3.06 -11.93
N PHE A 338 -9.14 3.48 -11.67
CA PHE A 338 -8.85 4.88 -11.37
C PHE A 338 -9.24 5.79 -12.52
N SER A 339 -8.93 5.42 -13.76
CA SER A 339 -9.31 6.19 -14.95
C SER A 339 -10.83 6.30 -15.09
N LEU A 340 -11.57 5.21 -14.95
CA LEU A 340 -13.03 5.18 -15.04
C LEU A 340 -13.67 6.07 -13.94
N VAL A 341 -13.19 5.95 -12.70
CA VAL A 341 -13.71 6.77 -11.59
C VAL A 341 -13.41 8.24 -11.82
N GLN A 342 -12.22 8.61 -12.29
CA GLN A 342 -11.86 10.00 -12.56
C GLN A 342 -12.65 10.61 -13.70
N LEU A 343 -12.85 9.88 -14.80
CA LEU A 343 -13.58 10.35 -15.98
C LEU A 343 -15.08 10.45 -15.71
N ALA A 344 -15.66 9.51 -14.96
CA ALA A 344 -17.07 9.51 -14.62
C ALA A 344 -17.43 10.49 -13.47
N THR A 345 -16.44 11.15 -12.85
CA THR A 345 -16.67 12.04 -11.70
C THR A 345 -16.49 13.51 -12.10
N PRO A 346 -17.50 14.38 -11.92
CA PRO A 346 -17.38 15.81 -12.10
C PRO A 346 -16.28 16.43 -11.23
N ASP A 347 -15.69 17.53 -11.70
CA ASP A 347 -14.53 18.17 -11.05
C ASP A 347 -14.76 18.55 -9.60
N ASP A 348 -15.95 19.05 -9.27
CA ASP A 348 -16.38 19.43 -7.93
C ASP A 348 -16.54 18.24 -6.97
N MET A 349 -16.73 17.01 -7.49
CA MET A 349 -16.89 15.77 -6.73
C MET A 349 -15.63 14.91 -6.68
N ARG A 350 -14.62 15.14 -7.54
CA ARG A 350 -13.41 14.28 -7.64
C ARG A 350 -12.71 14.04 -6.31
N GLY A 351 -12.56 15.10 -5.51
CA GLY A 351 -11.93 14.97 -4.20
C GLY A 351 -12.72 14.10 -3.22
N ARG A 352 -14.07 14.22 -3.24
CA ARG A 352 -14.96 13.46 -2.34
C ARG A 352 -15.02 11.98 -2.75
N VAL A 353 -15.18 11.71 -4.04
CA VAL A 353 -15.17 10.33 -4.59
C VAL A 353 -13.80 9.69 -4.41
N GLY A 354 -12.71 10.43 -4.62
CA GLY A 354 -11.36 9.96 -4.37
C GLY A 354 -11.12 9.55 -2.91
N ALA A 355 -11.62 10.33 -1.95
CA ALA A 355 -11.53 10.00 -0.52
C ALA A 355 -12.31 8.72 -0.17
N VAL A 356 -13.53 8.55 -0.74
CA VAL A 356 -14.32 7.32 -0.60
C VAL A 356 -13.57 6.13 -1.17
N ASN A 357 -13.06 6.23 -2.41
CA ASN A 357 -12.31 5.16 -3.07
C ASN A 357 -11.07 4.75 -2.25
N TYR A 358 -10.30 5.73 -1.76
CA TYR A 358 -9.14 5.47 -0.91
C TYR A 358 -9.50 4.73 0.39
N LEU A 359 -10.59 5.14 1.04
CA LEU A 359 -11.09 4.48 2.26
C LEU A 359 -11.48 3.02 1.97
N PHE A 360 -12.22 2.79 0.87
CA PHE A 360 -12.63 1.43 0.47
C PHE A 360 -11.43 0.54 0.17
N ILE A 361 -10.44 1.02 -0.60
CA ILE A 361 -9.21 0.27 -0.91
C ILE A 361 -8.45 -0.12 0.38
N ASN A 362 -8.25 0.82 1.30
CA ASN A 362 -7.56 0.50 2.55
C ASN A 362 -8.35 -0.47 3.42
N THR A 363 -9.66 -0.27 3.52
CA THR A 363 -10.55 -1.15 4.28
C THR A 363 -10.55 -2.57 3.72
N SER A 364 -10.70 -2.73 2.40
CA SER A 364 -10.69 -4.05 1.76
C SER A 364 -9.36 -4.79 1.93
N ASN A 365 -8.23 -4.09 1.83
CA ASN A 365 -6.92 -4.68 2.06
C ASN A 365 -6.76 -5.23 3.50
N GLN A 366 -7.14 -4.43 4.50
CA GLN A 366 -6.96 -4.83 5.91
C GLN A 366 -7.99 -5.87 6.35
N LEU A 367 -9.25 -5.71 5.96
CA LEU A 367 -10.28 -6.71 6.23
C LEU A 367 -10.01 -8.02 5.46
N GLY A 368 -9.45 -7.95 4.24
CA GLY A 368 -9.05 -9.14 3.48
C GLY A 368 -7.93 -9.92 4.16
N GLN A 369 -6.96 -9.23 4.77
CA GLN A 369 -5.94 -9.90 5.58
C GLN A 369 -6.55 -10.60 6.79
N PHE A 370 -7.46 -9.94 7.48
CA PHE A 370 -8.17 -10.53 8.62
C PHE A 370 -9.04 -11.71 8.20
N GLU A 371 -9.84 -11.55 7.13
CA GLU A 371 -10.67 -12.62 6.55
C GLU A 371 -9.84 -13.85 6.20
N SER A 372 -8.73 -13.65 5.47
CA SER A 372 -7.83 -14.75 5.10
C SER A 372 -7.23 -15.46 6.32
N GLY A 373 -6.90 -14.72 7.39
CA GLY A 373 -6.42 -15.29 8.64
C GLY A 373 -7.49 -16.15 9.35
N VAL A 374 -8.74 -15.66 9.39
CA VAL A 374 -9.88 -16.40 9.97
C VAL A 374 -10.18 -17.64 9.13
N THR A 375 -10.28 -17.50 7.82
CA THR A 375 -10.57 -18.60 6.89
C THR A 375 -9.48 -19.67 6.96
N ALA A 376 -8.20 -19.27 7.06
CA ALA A 376 -7.09 -20.20 7.23
C ALA A 376 -7.09 -20.90 8.59
N ALA A 377 -7.53 -20.24 9.65
CA ALA A 377 -7.68 -20.86 10.97
C ALA A 377 -8.80 -21.93 10.99
N LEU A 378 -9.86 -21.74 10.20
CA LEU A 378 -11.01 -22.66 10.14
C LEU A 378 -10.81 -23.83 9.18
N PHE A 379 -10.26 -23.54 7.98
CA PHE A 379 -10.20 -24.51 6.87
C PHE A 379 -8.78 -24.93 6.51
N GLY A 380 -7.77 -24.33 7.12
CA GLY A 380 -6.37 -24.52 6.74
C GLY A 380 -5.89 -23.51 5.69
N THR A 381 -4.56 -23.35 5.59
CA THR A 381 -3.91 -22.28 4.79
C THR A 381 -4.16 -22.44 3.29
N VAL A 382 -3.97 -23.65 2.74
CA VAL A 382 -4.14 -23.87 1.30
C VAL A 382 -5.60 -23.74 0.87
N PRO A 383 -6.58 -24.36 1.55
CA PRO A 383 -7.99 -24.13 1.24
C PRO A 383 -8.40 -22.66 1.34
N ALA A 384 -7.94 -21.94 2.35
CA ALA A 384 -8.26 -20.50 2.50
C ALA A 384 -7.76 -19.68 1.30
N ALA A 385 -6.50 -19.86 0.90
CA ALA A 385 -5.95 -19.18 -0.27
C ALA A 385 -6.67 -19.57 -1.58
N LEU A 386 -7.09 -20.85 -1.72
CA LEU A 386 -7.88 -21.31 -2.86
C LEU A 386 -9.28 -20.67 -2.87
N ILE A 387 -9.96 -20.66 -1.74
CA ILE A 387 -11.27 -20.00 -1.57
C ILE A 387 -11.15 -18.52 -1.98
N GLY A 388 -10.09 -17.84 -1.53
CA GLY A 388 -9.81 -16.47 -1.88
C GLY A 388 -9.62 -16.26 -3.38
N GLY A 389 -8.75 -17.06 -4.02
CA GLY A 389 -8.48 -16.96 -5.45
C GLY A 389 -9.70 -17.30 -6.32
N LEU A 390 -10.37 -18.42 -6.05
CA LEU A 390 -11.57 -18.84 -6.78
C LEU A 390 -12.76 -17.93 -6.49
N GLY A 391 -12.89 -17.44 -5.25
CA GLY A 391 -13.88 -16.44 -4.87
C GLY A 391 -13.72 -15.14 -5.65
N THR A 392 -12.49 -14.67 -5.82
CA THR A 392 -12.20 -13.49 -6.66
C THR A 392 -12.62 -13.71 -8.11
N VAL A 393 -12.36 -14.89 -8.70
CA VAL A 393 -12.84 -15.25 -10.05
C VAL A 393 -14.38 -15.24 -10.09
N ALA A 394 -15.03 -15.86 -9.10
CA ALA A 394 -16.50 -15.90 -9.02
C ALA A 394 -17.11 -14.48 -8.91
N ILE A 395 -16.51 -13.61 -8.11
CA ILE A 395 -16.90 -12.20 -8.00
C ILE A 395 -16.76 -11.50 -9.35
N ALA A 396 -15.64 -11.65 -10.04
CA ALA A 396 -15.44 -11.05 -11.35
C ALA A 396 -16.52 -11.48 -12.36
N LEU A 397 -16.82 -12.77 -12.43
CA LEU A 397 -17.86 -13.32 -13.29
C LEU A 397 -19.26 -12.84 -12.90
N LEU A 398 -19.57 -12.76 -11.62
CA LEU A 398 -20.82 -12.23 -11.09
C LEU A 398 -20.99 -10.75 -11.44
N TRP A 399 -19.95 -9.92 -11.24
CA TRP A 399 -19.98 -8.50 -11.57
C TRP A 399 -20.11 -8.24 -13.07
N MET A 400 -19.52 -9.08 -13.93
CA MET A 400 -19.73 -9.02 -15.38
C MET A 400 -21.21 -9.16 -15.76
N ARG A 401 -21.99 -9.88 -14.96
CA ARG A 401 -23.46 -10.04 -15.16
C ARG A 401 -24.26 -8.92 -14.52
N LEU A 402 -23.89 -8.49 -13.31
CA LEU A 402 -24.60 -7.46 -12.55
C LEU A 402 -24.37 -6.06 -13.10
N PHE A 403 -23.19 -5.79 -13.68
CA PHE A 403 -22.80 -4.48 -14.21
C PHE A 403 -22.45 -4.57 -15.71
N PRO A 404 -23.43 -4.84 -16.61
CA PRO A 404 -23.17 -4.94 -18.04
C PRO A 404 -22.69 -3.60 -18.64
N THR A 405 -23.08 -2.48 -18.08
CA THR A 405 -22.58 -1.15 -18.46
C THR A 405 -21.08 -1.04 -18.30
N LEU A 406 -20.52 -1.55 -17.19
CA LEU A 406 -19.09 -1.56 -16.92
C LEU A 406 -18.34 -2.49 -17.85
N ARG A 407 -18.90 -3.68 -18.14
CA ARG A 407 -18.33 -4.64 -19.07
C ARG A 407 -18.21 -4.09 -20.50
N ASN A 408 -19.19 -3.32 -20.91
CA ASN A 408 -19.32 -2.80 -22.28
C ASN A 408 -18.59 -1.47 -22.49
N VAL A 409 -17.84 -0.96 -21.50
CA VAL A 409 -16.99 0.23 -21.69
C VAL A 409 -15.90 -0.10 -22.72
N GLU A 410 -15.95 0.58 -23.85
CA GLU A 410 -15.02 0.36 -24.98
C GLU A 410 -13.75 1.15 -24.83
N ARG A 411 -13.82 2.43 -24.38
CA ARG A 411 -12.71 3.38 -24.28
C ARG A 411 -12.71 4.15 -22.98
N LEU A 412 -11.57 4.74 -22.64
CA LEU A 412 -11.37 5.68 -21.52
C LEU A 412 -11.56 7.14 -21.98
N GLU A 413 -12.46 7.38 -22.89
CA GLU A 413 -12.77 8.75 -23.38
C GLU A 413 -14.18 9.14 -22.96
#